data_35088a99b8a99cb8197969a6954f0018
#
_entry.id   35088a99b8a99cb8197969a6954f0018
#
_cell.length_a   1.000
_cell.length_b   1.000
_cell.length_c   1.000
_cell.angle_alpha   90.00
_cell.angle_beta   90.00
_cell.angle_gamma   90.00
#
_symmetry.space_group_name_H-M   'P 1'
#
loop_
_entity.id
_entity.type
_entity.pdbx_description
1 polymer ?
#
loop_
_entity_poly.entity_id
_entity_poly.type
_entity_poly.pdbx_seq_one_letter_code
_entity_poly.pdbx_strand_id
1 'polypeptide(L)'
;MRRFVPPYRLAILALVALLGACRAREPEPVVLNEDQCGYCRMTISDARFGGEAVLPTGRVLKFDAPECMLSWARATPADQRGDLYIIDLQHPGTFVAVTTAGFLAGTSMQGPMGGSLVGFASAAKAEEQRTMLGGRVTTWAELLADTASAMGHH
;
A
#
# COMPACT_ATOMS: atom_id res chain seq x y z
N MET A 1 36.22 -2.91 43.56
CA MET A 1 36.82 -3.28 42.27
C MET A 1 36.03 -2.64 41.12
N ARG A 2 36.50 -1.53 40.57
CA ARG A 2 35.89 -0.90 39.43
C ARG A 2 36.32 -1.62 38.15
N ARG A 3 35.39 -2.30 37.47
CA ARG A 3 35.68 -2.97 36.20
C ARG A 3 35.86 -1.90 35.13
N PHE A 4 37.08 -1.75 34.64
CA PHE A 4 37.41 -0.84 33.53
C PHE A 4 36.81 -1.40 32.22
N VAL A 5 35.77 -0.75 31.71
CA VAL A 5 35.18 -1.12 30.42
C VAL A 5 36.00 -0.39 29.33
N PRO A 6 36.69 -1.11 28.46
CA PRO A 6 37.55 -0.48 27.44
C PRO A 6 36.69 0.31 26.42
N PRO A 7 37.16 1.49 25.96
CA PRO A 7 36.38 2.44 25.16
C PRO A 7 35.89 1.86 23.80
N TYR A 8 36.55 0.86 23.26
CA TYR A 8 36.12 0.22 22.02
C TYR A 8 34.80 -0.56 22.15
N ARG A 9 34.46 -1.07 23.35
CA ARG A 9 33.18 -1.76 23.60
C ARG A 9 31.99 -0.80 23.58
N LEU A 10 32.19 0.43 24.04
CA LEU A 10 31.20 1.48 23.98
C LEU A 10 30.99 1.96 22.51
N ALA A 11 32.07 2.05 21.73
CA ALA A 11 32.01 2.41 20.33
C ALA A 11 31.28 1.36 19.47
N ILE A 12 31.49 0.07 19.74
CA ILE A 12 30.79 -1.02 19.04
C ILE A 12 29.29 -1.02 19.38
N LEU A 13 28.93 -0.80 20.64
CA LEU A 13 27.52 -0.70 21.07
C LEU A 13 26.81 0.50 20.43
N ALA A 14 27.49 1.64 20.29
CA ALA A 14 26.93 2.81 19.61
C ALA A 14 26.75 2.58 18.10
N LEU A 15 27.68 1.87 17.44
CA LEU A 15 27.58 1.56 16.02
C LEU A 15 26.43 0.59 15.70
N VAL A 16 26.18 -0.39 16.57
CA VAL A 16 25.04 -1.33 16.41
C VAL A 16 23.70 -0.64 16.60
N ALA A 17 23.63 0.36 17.47
CA ALA A 17 22.39 1.13 17.66
C ALA A 17 22.01 2.00 16.46
N LEU A 18 22.98 2.45 15.64
CA LEU A 18 22.72 3.25 14.44
C LEU A 18 22.22 2.43 13.24
N LEU A 19 22.46 1.12 13.22
CA LEU A 19 22.02 0.23 12.14
C LEU A 19 20.53 -0.19 12.26
N GLY A 20 19.87 0.10 13.38
CA GLY A 20 18.47 -0.25 13.63
C GLY A 20 17.42 0.77 13.16
N ALA A 21 17.82 1.91 12.58
CA ALA A 21 16.92 3.05 12.37
C ALA A 21 16.13 3.03 11.04
N CYS A 22 16.40 2.11 10.11
CA CYS A 22 15.64 1.96 8.85
C CYS A 22 14.78 0.70 8.89
N ARG A 23 13.84 0.62 9.84
CA ARG A 23 12.78 -0.39 9.74
C ARG A 23 11.72 0.15 8.78
N ALA A 24 11.53 -0.54 7.64
CA ALA A 24 10.38 -0.31 6.80
C ALA A 24 9.13 -0.43 7.71
N ARG A 25 8.27 0.56 7.67
CA ARG A 25 7.04 0.53 8.46
C ARG A 25 6.13 -0.51 7.81
N GLU A 26 5.79 -1.53 8.58
CA GLU A 26 4.95 -2.61 8.09
C GLU A 26 3.48 -2.20 8.15
N PRO A 27 2.66 -2.61 7.17
CA PRO A 27 1.23 -2.40 7.20
C PRO A 27 0.58 -3.21 8.35
N GLU A 28 -0.58 -2.74 8.81
CA GLU A 28 -1.36 -3.40 9.87
C GLU A 28 -2.47 -4.26 9.25
N PRO A 29 -2.89 -5.38 9.86
CA PRO A 29 -4.01 -6.15 9.38
C PRO A 29 -5.30 -5.32 9.32
N VAL A 30 -6.06 -5.44 8.22
CA VAL A 30 -7.40 -4.85 8.12
C VAL A 30 -8.38 -5.70 8.92
N VAL A 31 -9.13 -5.06 9.82
CA VAL A 31 -10.23 -5.69 10.55
C VAL A 31 -11.53 -5.43 9.79
N LEU A 32 -12.00 -6.45 9.06
CA LEU A 32 -13.20 -6.34 8.24
C LEU A 32 -14.42 -6.03 9.09
N ASN A 33 -15.31 -5.20 8.56
CA ASN A 33 -16.55 -4.71 9.19
C ASN A 33 -16.34 -3.82 10.44
N GLU A 34 -15.09 -3.47 10.75
CA GLU A 34 -14.73 -2.55 11.85
C GLU A 34 -13.93 -1.34 11.33
N ASP A 35 -12.90 -1.58 10.52
CA ASP A 35 -12.08 -0.51 9.96
C ASP A 35 -12.84 0.34 8.94
N GLN A 36 -12.55 1.64 8.92
CA GLN A 36 -13.13 2.58 7.97
C GLN A 36 -12.09 3.05 6.95
N CYS A 37 -12.56 3.20 5.71
CA CYS A 37 -11.76 3.76 4.63
C CYS A 37 -11.35 5.22 4.94
N GLY A 38 -10.06 5.51 4.86
CA GLY A 38 -9.49 6.84 5.12
C GLY A 38 -9.93 7.91 4.12
N TYR A 39 -10.51 7.52 2.99
CA TYR A 39 -10.98 8.42 1.94
C TYR A 39 -12.51 8.55 1.91
N CYS A 40 -13.22 7.47 1.57
CA CYS A 40 -14.67 7.50 1.39
C CYS A 40 -15.47 7.32 2.71
N ARG A 41 -14.80 6.96 3.81
CA ARG A 41 -15.39 6.73 5.15
C ARG A 41 -16.32 5.52 5.26
N MET A 42 -16.44 4.71 4.23
CA MET A 42 -17.20 3.47 4.29
C MET A 42 -16.45 2.42 5.11
N THR A 43 -17.19 1.49 5.71
CA THR A 43 -16.61 0.34 6.40
C THR A 43 -15.99 -0.62 5.39
N ILE A 44 -14.78 -1.08 5.66
CA ILE A 44 -14.06 -2.02 4.81
C ILE A 44 -14.66 -3.42 5.02
N SER A 45 -15.22 -3.98 3.95
CA SER A 45 -15.93 -5.26 4.02
C SER A 45 -15.35 -6.36 3.14
N ASP A 46 -14.40 -6.03 2.25
CA ASP A 46 -13.81 -6.99 1.32
C ASP A 46 -12.27 -6.95 1.38
N ALA A 47 -11.69 -8.04 1.87
CA ALA A 47 -10.23 -8.17 2.02
C ALA A 47 -9.46 -8.26 0.69
N ARG A 48 -10.14 -8.33 -0.45
CA ARG A 48 -9.49 -8.50 -1.77
C ARG A 48 -8.98 -7.20 -2.38
N PHE A 49 -9.57 -6.05 -2.00
CA PHE A 49 -9.39 -4.78 -2.71
C PHE A 49 -8.65 -3.70 -1.92
N GLY A 50 -8.47 -3.88 -0.65
CA GLY A 50 -7.94 -2.85 0.23
C GLY A 50 -6.51 -2.41 -0.05
N GLY A 51 -6.10 -1.38 0.65
CA GLY A 51 -4.73 -0.89 0.69
C GLY A 51 -4.47 -0.08 1.95
N GLU A 52 -3.21 0.25 2.20
CA GLU A 52 -2.79 1.03 3.37
C GLU A 52 -1.74 2.08 3.02
N ALA A 53 -1.77 3.19 3.74
CA ALA A 53 -0.69 4.16 3.80
C ALA A 53 -0.15 4.22 5.22
N VAL A 54 1.13 3.90 5.39
CA VAL A 54 1.86 4.07 6.65
C VAL A 54 2.59 5.41 6.59
N LEU A 55 1.99 6.42 7.22
CA LEU A 55 2.46 7.80 7.13
C LEU A 55 3.83 8.00 7.80
N PRO A 56 4.56 9.09 7.48
CA PRO A 56 5.82 9.43 8.14
C PRO A 56 5.71 9.56 9.66
N THR A 57 4.52 9.87 10.17
CA THR A 57 4.21 9.95 11.61
C THR A 57 4.04 8.60 12.29
N GLY A 58 3.98 7.49 11.51
CA GLY A 58 3.65 6.15 12.00
C GLY A 58 2.15 5.84 12.02
N ARG A 59 1.28 6.82 11.72
CA ARG A 59 -0.16 6.59 11.60
C ARG A 59 -0.45 5.76 10.35
N VAL A 60 -1.35 4.77 10.47
CA VAL A 60 -1.84 3.97 9.37
C VAL A 60 -3.20 4.48 8.91
N LEU A 61 -3.36 4.62 7.60
CA LEU A 61 -4.65 4.87 6.94
C LEU A 61 -4.99 3.65 6.10
N LYS A 62 -6.18 3.10 6.31
CA LYS A 62 -6.69 1.95 5.57
C LYS A 62 -7.67 2.40 4.49
N PHE A 63 -7.70 1.70 3.38
CA PHE A 63 -8.56 2.03 2.24
C PHE A 63 -9.35 0.80 1.80
N ASP A 64 -10.62 1.01 1.46
CA ASP A 64 -11.55 -0.03 1.04
C ASP A 64 -11.27 -0.53 -0.39
N ALA A 65 -10.71 0.34 -1.24
CA ALA A 65 -10.40 0.03 -2.62
C ALA A 65 -9.12 0.75 -3.08
N PRO A 66 -8.42 0.21 -4.12
CA PRO A 66 -7.26 0.86 -4.71
C PRO A 66 -7.55 2.27 -5.21
N GLU A 67 -8.75 2.51 -5.74
CA GLU A 67 -9.21 3.82 -6.21
C GLU A 67 -9.33 4.84 -5.08
N CYS A 68 -9.76 4.43 -3.89
CA CYS A 68 -9.81 5.29 -2.72
C CYS A 68 -8.40 5.72 -2.30
N MET A 69 -7.46 4.78 -2.26
CA MET A 69 -6.07 5.09 -1.95
C MET A 69 -5.44 5.98 -3.02
N LEU A 70 -5.71 5.72 -4.30
CA LEU A 70 -5.22 6.53 -5.42
C LEU A 70 -5.74 7.96 -5.35
N SER A 71 -7.03 8.13 -5.08
CA SER A 71 -7.65 9.46 -4.93
C SER A 71 -7.07 10.23 -3.75
N TRP A 72 -6.90 9.56 -2.61
CA TRP A 72 -6.23 10.15 -1.46
C TRP A 72 -4.77 10.52 -1.77
N ALA A 73 -4.02 9.62 -2.42
CA ALA A 73 -2.62 9.87 -2.75
C ALA A 73 -2.44 11.04 -3.74
N ARG A 74 -3.35 11.23 -4.69
CA ARG A 74 -3.34 12.39 -5.59
C ARG A 74 -3.56 13.71 -4.86
N ALA A 75 -4.42 13.72 -3.85
CA ALA A 75 -4.73 14.90 -3.03
C ALA A 75 -3.67 15.19 -1.95
N THR A 76 -2.74 14.25 -1.70
CA THR A 76 -1.74 14.35 -0.63
C THR A 76 -0.35 14.63 -1.21
N PRO A 77 0.43 15.61 -0.69
CA PRO A 77 1.81 15.83 -1.08
C PRO A 77 2.67 14.56 -0.95
N ALA A 78 3.61 14.35 -1.87
CA ALA A 78 4.39 13.11 -1.95
C ALA A 78 5.17 12.80 -0.66
N ASP A 79 5.73 13.82 -0.02
CA ASP A 79 6.48 13.73 1.23
C ASP A 79 5.62 13.39 2.47
N GLN A 80 4.30 13.49 2.33
CA GLN A 80 3.33 13.21 3.39
C GLN A 80 2.63 11.85 3.23
N ARG A 81 2.78 11.18 2.09
CA ARG A 81 2.08 9.91 1.79
C ARG A 81 2.63 8.73 2.58
N GLY A 82 3.95 8.74 2.90
CA GLY A 82 4.63 7.61 3.53
C GLY A 82 4.73 6.39 2.63
N ASP A 83 4.72 5.20 3.23
CA ASP A 83 4.81 3.94 2.52
C ASP A 83 3.42 3.43 2.16
N LEU A 84 3.20 3.12 0.88
CA LEU A 84 1.90 2.70 0.35
C LEU A 84 1.92 1.21 0.02
N TYR A 85 0.86 0.52 0.42
CA TYR A 85 0.69 -0.91 0.21
C TYR A 85 -0.67 -1.21 -0.38
N ILE A 86 -0.72 -2.19 -1.27
CA ILE A 86 -1.95 -2.73 -1.85
C ILE A 86 -2.13 -4.19 -1.45
N ILE A 87 -3.35 -4.66 -1.32
CA ILE A 87 -3.61 -6.07 -1.12
C ILE A 87 -3.47 -6.82 -2.44
N ASP A 88 -2.74 -7.95 -2.41
CA ASP A 88 -2.66 -8.88 -3.54
C ASP A 88 -4.01 -9.58 -3.73
N LEU A 89 -4.64 -9.38 -4.88
CA LEU A 89 -5.92 -9.99 -5.21
C LEU A 89 -5.90 -11.52 -5.11
N GLN A 90 -4.77 -12.15 -5.44
CA GLN A 90 -4.62 -13.61 -5.38
C GLN A 90 -4.43 -14.14 -3.95
N HIS A 91 -3.98 -13.28 -3.04
CA HIS A 91 -3.74 -13.61 -1.63
C HIS A 91 -4.34 -12.55 -0.71
N PRO A 92 -5.68 -12.54 -0.53
CA PRO A 92 -6.39 -11.55 0.29
C PRO A 92 -5.76 -11.41 1.68
N GLY A 93 -5.57 -10.17 2.13
CA GLY A 93 -4.88 -9.86 3.38
C GLY A 93 -3.34 -9.79 3.28
N THR A 94 -2.75 -10.12 2.13
CA THR A 94 -1.31 -9.96 1.89
C THR A 94 -1.03 -8.59 1.28
N PHE A 95 -0.23 -7.79 1.97
CA PHE A 95 0.18 -6.47 1.50
C PHE A 95 1.43 -6.52 0.64
N VAL A 96 1.42 -5.75 -0.44
CA VAL A 96 2.54 -5.56 -1.36
C VAL A 96 2.79 -4.06 -1.51
N ALA A 97 4.05 -3.64 -1.43
CA ALA A 97 4.41 -2.25 -1.65
C ALA A 97 4.02 -1.82 -3.08
N VAL A 98 3.35 -0.68 -3.22
CA VAL A 98 2.87 -0.20 -4.53
C VAL A 98 3.98 0.02 -5.55
N THR A 99 5.23 0.20 -5.09
CA THR A 99 6.42 0.36 -5.93
C THR A 99 6.84 -0.91 -6.65
N THR A 100 6.43 -2.08 -6.13
CA THR A 100 6.75 -3.41 -6.70
C THR A 100 5.51 -4.13 -7.20
N ALA A 101 4.32 -3.71 -6.76
CA ALA A 101 3.04 -4.25 -7.19
C ALA A 101 2.79 -4.02 -8.70
N GLY A 102 2.06 -4.94 -9.30
CA GLY A 102 1.44 -4.74 -10.62
C GLY A 102 -0.05 -4.44 -10.47
N PHE A 103 -0.62 -3.73 -11.41
CA PHE A 103 -2.04 -3.38 -11.38
C PHE A 103 -2.72 -3.77 -12.71
N LEU A 104 -3.99 -4.13 -12.62
CA LEU A 104 -4.90 -4.19 -13.77
C LEU A 104 -5.97 -3.09 -13.61
N ALA A 105 -6.07 -2.20 -14.59
CA ALA A 105 -7.07 -1.17 -14.65
C ALA A 105 -8.09 -1.48 -15.75
N GLY A 106 -9.38 -1.30 -15.47
CA GLY A 106 -10.47 -1.60 -16.41
C GLY A 106 -10.78 -3.11 -16.46
N THR A 107 -10.71 -3.81 -15.35
CA THR A 107 -11.04 -5.24 -15.26
C THR A 107 -12.55 -5.47 -15.27
N SER A 108 -12.96 -6.71 -15.57
CA SER A 108 -14.36 -7.15 -15.41
C SER A 108 -14.76 -7.30 -13.94
N MET A 109 -13.81 -7.36 -13.02
CA MET A 109 -14.04 -7.44 -11.59
C MET A 109 -14.28 -6.03 -11.03
N GLN A 110 -15.38 -5.86 -10.29
CA GLN A 110 -15.72 -4.62 -9.63
C GLN A 110 -15.39 -4.70 -8.13
N GLY A 111 -14.69 -3.69 -7.64
CA GLY A 111 -14.44 -3.49 -6.21
C GLY A 111 -15.63 -2.87 -5.48
N PRO A 112 -15.52 -2.68 -4.15
CA PRO A 112 -16.59 -2.15 -3.30
C PRO A 112 -17.15 -0.79 -3.76
N MET A 113 -16.30 0.05 -4.37
CA MET A 113 -16.68 1.37 -4.90
C MET A 113 -17.16 1.32 -6.37
N GLY A 114 -17.40 0.13 -6.94
CA GLY A 114 -17.72 -0.04 -8.35
C GLY A 114 -16.55 0.22 -9.30
N GLY A 115 -15.35 0.47 -8.76
CA GLY A 115 -14.13 0.61 -9.54
C GLY A 115 -13.64 -0.73 -10.08
N SER A 116 -12.74 -0.67 -11.05
CA SER A 116 -12.23 -1.84 -11.78
C SER A 116 -10.69 -1.92 -11.74
N LEU A 117 -10.10 -1.38 -10.68
CA LEU A 117 -8.65 -1.44 -10.41
C LEU A 117 -8.35 -2.51 -9.37
N VAL A 118 -7.41 -3.40 -9.69
CA VAL A 118 -6.98 -4.45 -8.79
C VAL A 118 -5.46 -4.54 -8.73
N GLY A 119 -4.91 -4.94 -7.57
CA GLY A 119 -3.49 -5.08 -7.31
C GLY A 119 -3.02 -6.53 -7.26
N PHE A 120 -1.75 -6.75 -7.60
CA PHE A 120 -1.08 -8.05 -7.60
C PHE A 120 0.33 -7.91 -7.05
N ALA A 121 0.91 -9.03 -6.63
CA ALA A 121 2.27 -9.09 -6.08
C ALA A 121 3.35 -8.53 -7.05
N SER A 122 3.12 -8.53 -8.36
CA SER A 122 4.03 -7.97 -9.36
C SER A 122 3.32 -7.71 -10.71
N ALA A 123 3.98 -6.96 -11.61
CA ALA A 123 3.51 -6.74 -12.97
C ALA A 123 3.36 -8.06 -13.76
N ALA A 124 4.23 -9.04 -13.53
CA ALA A 124 4.13 -10.36 -14.14
C ALA A 124 2.86 -11.08 -13.71
N LYS A 125 2.49 -11.00 -12.42
CA LYS A 125 1.24 -11.57 -11.90
C LYS A 125 0.01 -10.87 -12.45
N ALA A 126 0.05 -9.55 -12.59
CA ALA A 126 -1.01 -8.80 -13.26
C ALA A 126 -1.19 -9.24 -14.72
N GLU A 127 -0.09 -9.43 -15.47
CA GLU A 127 -0.15 -9.89 -16.86
C GLU A 127 -0.73 -11.31 -16.98
N GLU A 128 -0.36 -12.22 -16.09
CA GLU A 128 -0.95 -13.59 -16.04
C GLU A 128 -2.48 -13.54 -15.86
N GLN A 129 -2.98 -12.61 -15.05
CA GLN A 129 -4.41 -12.49 -14.76
C GLN A 129 -5.19 -11.69 -15.81
N ARG A 130 -4.50 -10.92 -16.66
CA ARG A 130 -5.12 -10.08 -17.69
C ARG A 130 -6.00 -10.88 -18.67
N THR A 131 -5.64 -12.11 -18.97
CA THR A 131 -6.41 -12.96 -19.86
C THR A 131 -7.81 -13.30 -19.32
N MET A 132 -7.92 -13.45 -17.99
CA MET A 132 -9.19 -13.79 -17.33
C MET A 132 -9.99 -12.54 -16.94
N LEU A 133 -9.31 -11.54 -16.43
CA LEU A 133 -9.95 -10.36 -15.86
C LEU A 133 -10.11 -9.20 -16.85
N GLY A 134 -9.39 -9.25 -17.98
CA GLY A 134 -9.32 -8.13 -18.89
C GLY A 134 -8.51 -6.96 -18.33
N GLY A 135 -8.69 -5.79 -18.94
CA GLY A 135 -8.05 -4.58 -18.50
C GLY A 135 -6.64 -4.38 -19.05
N ARG A 136 -5.95 -3.38 -18.51
CA ARG A 136 -4.59 -2.95 -18.91
C ARG A 136 -3.65 -3.06 -17.72
N VAL A 137 -2.51 -3.72 -17.91
CA VAL A 137 -1.43 -3.73 -16.93
C VAL A 137 -0.86 -2.32 -16.80
N THR A 138 -0.65 -1.89 -15.57
CA THR A 138 -0.14 -0.56 -15.26
C THR A 138 0.65 -0.57 -13.94
N THR A 139 1.34 0.52 -13.66
CA THR A 139 2.10 0.73 -12.43
C THR A 139 1.45 1.80 -11.57
N TRP A 140 1.81 1.86 -10.29
CA TRP A 140 1.35 2.92 -9.39
C TRP A 140 1.73 4.33 -9.88
N ALA A 141 2.94 4.46 -10.42
CA ALA A 141 3.42 5.74 -10.96
C ALA A 141 2.57 6.22 -12.15
N GLU A 142 2.23 5.31 -13.07
CA GLU A 142 1.35 5.63 -14.19
C GLU A 142 -0.07 5.98 -13.72
N LEU A 143 -0.61 5.23 -12.77
CA LEU A 143 -1.91 5.55 -12.16
C LEU A 143 -1.92 6.94 -11.51
N LEU A 144 -0.88 7.31 -10.78
CA LEU A 144 -0.77 8.65 -10.18
C LEU A 144 -0.72 9.76 -11.24
N ALA A 145 -0.04 9.52 -12.37
CA ALA A 145 0.11 10.49 -13.46
C ALA A 145 -1.14 10.61 -14.34
N ASP A 146 -1.95 9.55 -14.41
CA ASP A 146 -3.15 9.50 -15.26
C ASP A 146 -4.32 10.27 -14.62
N THR A 147 -4.49 11.52 -15.02
CA THR A 147 -5.59 12.39 -14.55
C THR A 147 -6.95 12.03 -15.17
N ALA A 148 -7.00 11.27 -16.26
CA ALA A 148 -8.23 10.88 -16.92
C ALA A 148 -9.03 9.83 -16.14
N SER A 149 -8.36 8.95 -15.39
CA SER A 149 -9.01 7.93 -14.54
C SER A 149 -9.71 8.50 -13.30
N ALA A 150 -9.51 9.79 -13.00
CA ALA A 150 -10.10 10.42 -11.81
C ALA A 150 -11.53 10.95 -12.03
N MET A 151 -12.02 11.02 -13.26
CA MET A 151 -13.31 11.64 -13.59
C MET A 151 -14.42 10.64 -14.02
N GLY A 152 -14.23 9.37 -13.79
CA GLY A 152 -15.24 8.34 -14.05
C GLY A 152 -15.96 7.93 -12.79
N HIS A 153 -17.17 8.41 -12.67
CA HIS A 153 -18.29 8.02 -11.80
C HIS A 153 -18.62 8.98 -10.64
N HIS A 154 -19.45 9.95 -11.02
CA HIS A 154 -20.52 10.48 -10.16
C HIS A 154 -21.82 9.73 -10.44
#